data_bf02d2800db739c75b3da5a10d4476f3
#
_entry.id   bf02d2800db739c75b3da5a10d4476f3
#
_cell.length_a   1.000
_cell.length_b   1.000
_cell.length_c   1.000
_cell.angle_alpha   90.00
_cell.angle_beta   90.00
_cell.angle_gamma   90.00
#
_symmetry.space_group_name_H-M   'P 1'
#
loop_
_entity.id
_entity.type
_entity.pdbx_description
1 polymer ?
#
loop_
_entity_poly.entity_id
_entity_poly.type
_entity_poly.pdbx_seq_one_letter_code
_entity_poly.pdbx_strand_id
1 'polypeptide(L)'
;MSSDTTFDYIVIGAGTAGALMANRLSADKSLRVLLIEAGRKDDYHWIHIPVGYLYCIGNPRTDWLYQTEPDAGLNGRVLRYPRGKTLGGCSSINGMIYMRGQSRDYDQWARLTGDDTWRWDEVLPAFMKHEDHYLGDAAEAARRDPDFSRFHGHGGEWRVEKQRLRWDILDAFAQAAQEAGVPHTTDFNRGSNEGVGYFQVNQKAGWRWNTAKAFLRPTCYGRPNFELWTGAQVTRLTLERGADGAQRCTGAMVWNGSELVAAHATREVILCAGAIGSPQLLQLSGIGPADLLQRHGIPVLADLPGVGANLQDHLQIRAVYKINGAPTLNVLASSLMGKAKIGLEYVLRRSGPMSMAPSQLGAFTRSSADRVWPNIEYHVQPLSLDAFGDPLHSFPAFTASVCNLNPTSRGTVRIKSARHEDAPAIAPNYLSTDEDRQVAADSLRVTRRIAAQPALAKYQPQEWKPGPQYESDEDLARLAGDIATTIFHPVGTAKMGAADDPMAVLDSRLRVRGVQGLRVVDASAMPTITSGNTNSPTLMMAEKAAGWIRTGA
;
A
#
# COMPACT_ATOMS: atom_id res chain seq x y z
N MET A 1 11.11 24.99 -15.97
CA MET A 1 9.63 24.96 -15.98
C MET A 1 9.15 25.86 -17.09
N SER A 2 8.03 25.50 -17.75
CA SER A 2 7.39 26.35 -18.80
C SER A 2 7.01 27.73 -18.21
N SER A 3 7.03 28.80 -19.04
CA SER A 3 6.52 30.11 -18.63
C SER A 3 4.99 30.14 -18.44
N ASP A 4 4.28 29.15 -19.00
CA ASP A 4 2.84 28.98 -18.86
C ASP A 4 2.56 27.87 -17.81
N THR A 5 2.06 28.29 -16.67
CA THR A 5 1.75 27.43 -15.49
C THR A 5 0.25 27.10 -15.38
N THR A 6 -0.51 27.26 -16.48
CA THR A 6 -1.96 26.98 -16.52
C THR A 6 -2.22 25.62 -17.18
N PHE A 7 -2.99 24.77 -16.52
CA PHE A 7 -3.33 23.40 -16.93
C PHE A 7 -4.82 23.16 -16.78
N ASP A 8 -5.36 22.17 -17.48
CA ASP A 8 -6.73 21.70 -17.23
C ASP A 8 -6.79 20.92 -15.91
N TYR A 9 -5.84 20.02 -15.72
CA TYR A 9 -5.72 19.20 -14.52
C TYR A 9 -4.33 19.24 -13.91
N ILE A 10 -4.28 19.35 -12.60
CA ILE A 10 -3.06 19.21 -11.81
C ILE A 10 -3.19 17.96 -10.95
N VAL A 11 -2.30 16.99 -11.15
CA VAL A 11 -2.21 15.76 -10.34
C VAL A 11 -1.03 15.89 -9.38
N ILE A 12 -1.30 15.81 -8.08
CA ILE A 12 -0.30 16.03 -7.02
C ILE A 12 0.11 14.69 -6.42
N GLY A 13 1.36 14.28 -6.64
CA GLY A 13 1.94 13.00 -6.26
C GLY A 13 1.96 12.01 -7.43
N ALA A 14 3.16 11.62 -7.86
CA ALA A 14 3.37 10.63 -8.94
C ALA A 14 3.51 9.19 -8.41
N GLY A 15 2.78 8.88 -7.35
CA GLY A 15 2.67 7.54 -6.78
C GLY A 15 1.73 6.63 -7.59
N THR A 16 1.20 5.63 -6.94
CA THR A 16 0.34 4.61 -7.54
C THR A 16 -0.85 5.20 -8.29
N ALA A 17 -1.66 6.00 -7.64
CA ALA A 17 -2.85 6.60 -8.25
C ALA A 17 -2.47 7.71 -9.24
N GLY A 18 -1.57 8.63 -8.86
CA GLY A 18 -1.28 9.80 -9.69
C GLY A 18 -0.63 9.45 -11.02
N ALA A 19 0.20 8.42 -11.10
CA ALA A 19 0.76 7.95 -12.36
C ALA A 19 -0.32 7.44 -13.32
N LEU A 20 -1.31 6.69 -12.82
CA LEU A 20 -2.45 6.23 -13.60
C LEU A 20 -3.36 7.41 -13.99
N MET A 21 -3.70 8.28 -13.04
CA MET A 21 -4.53 9.46 -13.32
C MET A 21 -3.95 10.32 -14.44
N ALA A 22 -2.66 10.66 -14.34
CA ALA A 22 -1.96 11.44 -15.36
C ALA A 22 -1.97 10.74 -16.73
N ASN A 23 -1.79 9.41 -16.74
CA ASN A 23 -1.89 8.63 -17.98
C ASN A 23 -3.26 8.71 -18.63
N ARG A 24 -4.32 8.49 -17.85
CA ARG A 24 -5.71 8.45 -18.36
C ARG A 24 -6.20 9.84 -18.82
N LEU A 25 -5.87 10.89 -18.07
CA LEU A 25 -6.30 12.26 -18.39
C LEU A 25 -5.54 12.82 -19.61
N SER A 26 -4.23 12.65 -19.68
CA SER A 26 -3.42 13.15 -20.80
C SER A 26 -3.59 12.34 -22.09
N ALA A 27 -4.38 11.26 -22.09
CA ALA A 27 -4.75 10.53 -23.30
C ALA A 27 -5.62 11.38 -24.24
N ASP A 28 -6.41 12.30 -23.69
CA ASP A 28 -7.09 13.34 -24.45
C ASP A 28 -6.12 14.48 -24.75
N LYS A 29 -5.78 14.63 -26.03
CA LYS A 29 -4.80 15.62 -26.50
C LYS A 29 -5.26 17.09 -26.35
N SER A 30 -6.55 17.32 -26.13
CA SER A 30 -7.11 18.65 -25.89
C SER A 30 -6.91 19.14 -24.45
N LEU A 31 -6.55 18.25 -23.52
CA LEU A 31 -6.39 18.53 -22.10
C LEU A 31 -4.92 18.69 -21.74
N ARG A 32 -4.53 19.80 -21.13
CA ARG A 32 -3.21 20.00 -20.56
C ARG A 32 -3.15 19.42 -19.14
N VAL A 33 -2.25 18.48 -18.90
CA VAL A 33 -2.13 17.77 -17.62
C VAL A 33 -0.74 17.96 -17.02
N LEU A 34 -0.68 18.49 -15.79
CA LEU A 34 0.53 18.58 -14.99
C LEU A 34 0.53 17.46 -13.94
N LEU A 35 1.64 16.74 -13.83
CA LEU A 35 1.92 15.81 -12.74
C LEU A 35 3.07 16.36 -11.90
N ILE A 36 2.87 16.50 -10.59
CA ILE A 36 3.85 17.03 -9.63
C ILE A 36 4.31 15.92 -8.69
N GLU A 37 5.64 15.77 -8.53
CA GLU A 37 6.26 14.80 -7.61
C GLU A 37 7.32 15.49 -6.75
N ALA A 38 7.19 15.34 -5.44
CA ALA A 38 8.14 15.90 -4.47
C ALA A 38 9.52 15.24 -4.55
N GLY A 39 9.55 13.94 -4.86
CA GLY A 39 10.77 13.16 -5.02
C GLY A 39 11.42 13.33 -6.39
N ARG A 40 12.53 12.62 -6.57
CA ARG A 40 13.29 12.59 -7.82
C ARG A 40 12.72 11.57 -8.80
N LYS A 41 13.32 11.50 -10.00
CA LYS A 41 13.10 10.41 -10.95
C LYS A 41 13.47 9.06 -10.31
N ASP A 42 12.80 7.99 -10.78
CA ASP A 42 13.07 6.62 -10.35
C ASP A 42 14.32 6.03 -11.06
N ASP A 43 15.41 6.80 -11.10
CA ASP A 43 16.68 6.46 -11.76
C ASP A 43 17.68 5.76 -10.81
N TYR A 44 17.34 5.55 -9.56
CA TYR A 44 18.14 4.80 -8.62
C TYR A 44 18.01 3.29 -8.91
N HIS A 45 19.12 2.64 -9.28
CA HIS A 45 19.12 1.26 -9.78
C HIS A 45 18.45 0.25 -8.83
N TRP A 46 18.54 0.45 -7.51
CA TRP A 46 17.90 -0.43 -6.52
C TRP A 46 16.37 -0.39 -6.56
N ILE A 47 15.76 0.68 -7.06
CA ILE A 47 14.31 0.71 -7.31
C ILE A 47 13.89 -0.41 -8.25
N HIS A 48 14.74 -0.76 -9.23
CA HIS A 48 14.39 -1.68 -10.30
C HIS A 48 14.67 -3.14 -9.98
N ILE A 49 15.60 -3.40 -9.07
CA ILE A 49 15.92 -4.76 -8.59
C ILE A 49 14.93 -5.13 -7.48
N PRO A 50 14.22 -6.29 -7.56
CA PRO A 50 13.18 -6.63 -6.60
C PRO A 50 13.61 -6.55 -5.14
N VAL A 51 14.75 -7.12 -4.76
CA VAL A 51 15.29 -7.05 -3.39
C VAL A 51 15.74 -5.64 -2.99
N GLY A 52 15.83 -4.74 -3.94
CA GLY A 52 16.35 -3.37 -3.74
C GLY A 52 15.51 -2.51 -2.80
N TYR A 53 14.28 -2.93 -2.42
CA TYR A 53 13.52 -2.27 -1.37
C TYR A 53 14.34 -2.11 -0.07
N LEU A 54 15.26 -3.05 0.21
CA LEU A 54 16.18 -2.98 1.36
C LEU A 54 17.11 -1.75 1.33
N TYR A 55 17.39 -1.21 0.15
CA TYR A 55 18.25 -0.04 -0.06
C TYR A 55 17.46 1.24 -0.34
N CYS A 56 16.16 1.10 -0.56
CA CYS A 56 15.24 2.21 -0.82
C CYS A 56 14.53 2.69 0.45
N ILE A 57 14.13 1.75 1.33
CA ILE A 57 13.52 2.05 2.62
C ILE A 57 14.60 2.59 3.57
N GLY A 58 14.31 3.73 4.24
CA GLY A 58 15.27 4.43 5.08
C GLY A 58 16.30 5.26 4.31
N ASN A 59 16.19 5.36 2.99
CA ASN A 59 17.08 6.16 2.15
C ASN A 59 16.41 7.49 1.79
N PRO A 60 16.98 8.65 2.18
CA PRO A 60 16.38 9.96 1.91
C PRO A 60 16.20 10.30 0.42
N ARG A 61 16.87 9.55 -0.49
CA ARG A 61 16.68 9.68 -1.93
C ARG A 61 15.34 9.15 -2.40
N THR A 62 14.76 8.16 -1.69
CA THR A 62 13.57 7.40 -2.12
C THR A 62 12.48 7.29 -1.08
N ASP A 63 12.73 7.74 0.16
CA ASP A 63 11.84 7.59 1.30
C ASP A 63 11.63 8.93 2.00
N TRP A 64 10.41 9.22 2.44
CA TRP A 64 10.06 10.38 3.26
C TRP A 64 10.63 10.31 4.68
N LEU A 65 11.07 9.14 5.13
CA LEU A 65 11.64 8.88 6.47
C LEU A 65 10.67 9.17 7.63
N TYR A 66 9.38 9.02 7.42
CA TYR A 66 8.40 9.22 8.48
C TYR A 66 8.57 8.22 9.62
N GLN A 67 8.13 8.65 10.79
CA GLN A 67 8.03 7.83 12.01
C GLN A 67 6.66 8.06 12.63
N THR A 68 6.17 7.04 13.35
CA THR A 68 4.98 7.19 14.17
C THR A 68 5.27 7.97 15.44
N GLU A 69 4.24 8.52 16.07
CA GLU A 69 4.31 8.89 17.48
C GLU A 69 4.48 7.62 18.33
N PRO A 70 4.94 7.71 19.60
CA PRO A 70 4.95 6.58 20.52
C PRO A 70 3.55 5.97 20.64
N ASP A 71 3.44 4.66 20.48
CA ASP A 71 2.15 3.94 20.43
C ASP A 71 1.99 3.08 21.69
N ALA A 72 0.92 3.30 22.45
CA ALA A 72 0.65 2.58 23.69
C ALA A 72 0.42 1.07 23.46
N GLY A 73 -0.26 0.70 22.37
CA GLY A 73 -0.48 -0.70 21.99
C GLY A 73 0.81 -1.41 21.57
N LEU A 74 1.87 -0.66 21.26
CA LEU A 74 3.20 -1.17 20.97
C LEU A 74 4.17 -0.95 22.15
N ASN A 75 3.68 -0.87 23.38
CA ASN A 75 4.47 -0.66 24.59
C ASN A 75 5.35 0.61 24.54
N GLY A 76 4.83 1.68 23.92
CA GLY A 76 5.52 2.97 23.76
C GLY A 76 6.54 3.03 22.61
N ARG A 77 6.62 2.01 21.79
CA ARG A 77 7.55 1.98 20.64
C ARG A 77 7.15 2.99 19.55
N VAL A 78 8.16 3.53 18.90
CA VAL A 78 8.08 4.33 17.68
C VAL A 78 8.44 3.44 16.49
N LEU A 79 7.65 3.45 15.44
CA LEU A 79 7.94 2.69 14.22
C LEU A 79 8.43 3.59 13.10
N ARG A 80 9.39 3.12 12.30
CA ARG A 80 9.65 3.70 10.98
C ARG A 80 8.40 3.49 10.11
N TYR A 81 8.01 4.55 9.39
CA TYR A 81 6.79 4.56 8.58
C TYR A 81 7.08 4.96 7.12
N PRO A 82 7.87 4.16 6.38
CA PRO A 82 8.39 4.52 5.06
C PRO A 82 7.29 4.80 4.05
N ARG A 83 7.45 5.89 3.31
CA ARG A 83 6.63 6.26 2.15
C ARG A 83 7.54 6.67 0.99
N GLY A 84 7.21 6.21 -0.22
CA GLY A 84 8.03 6.51 -1.38
C GLY A 84 8.07 8.01 -1.73
N LYS A 85 9.28 8.58 -1.83
CA LYS A 85 9.58 9.95 -2.28
C LYS A 85 10.33 9.90 -3.61
N THR A 86 9.67 9.44 -4.64
CA THR A 86 10.23 9.25 -5.98
C THR A 86 9.11 8.96 -6.98
N LEU A 87 9.35 9.06 -8.28
CA LEU A 87 8.39 8.61 -9.30
C LEU A 87 7.98 7.15 -9.04
N GLY A 88 6.68 6.89 -9.13
CA GLY A 88 6.06 5.63 -8.75
C GLY A 88 5.70 5.54 -7.27
N GLY A 89 6.13 6.50 -6.42
CA GLY A 89 5.82 6.54 -4.99
C GLY A 89 6.13 5.22 -4.29
N CYS A 90 5.18 4.73 -3.48
CA CYS A 90 5.35 3.46 -2.77
C CYS A 90 5.51 2.25 -3.70
N SER A 91 4.99 2.25 -4.94
CA SER A 91 5.21 1.15 -5.88
C SER A 91 6.68 0.97 -6.28
N SER A 92 7.52 2.01 -6.07
CA SER A 92 8.96 1.98 -6.30
C SER A 92 9.76 1.36 -5.15
N ILE A 93 9.18 1.27 -3.94
CA ILE A 93 9.87 0.78 -2.73
C ILE A 93 9.14 -0.35 -1.99
N ASN A 94 7.93 -0.74 -2.42
CA ASN A 94 7.11 -1.76 -1.77
C ASN A 94 7.58 -3.20 -2.03
N GLY A 95 6.88 -4.16 -1.42
CA GLY A 95 7.12 -5.60 -1.60
C GLY A 95 6.59 -6.20 -2.90
N MET A 96 5.99 -5.44 -3.81
CA MET A 96 5.47 -5.88 -5.12
C MET A 96 4.36 -6.94 -5.08
N ILE A 97 3.83 -7.30 -3.94
CA ILE A 97 2.77 -8.30 -3.83
C ILE A 97 1.49 -7.75 -4.47
N TYR A 98 0.89 -8.56 -5.36
CA TYR A 98 -0.35 -8.22 -6.04
C TYR A 98 -1.54 -8.80 -5.29
N MET A 99 -2.37 -7.95 -4.71
CA MET A 99 -3.58 -8.32 -3.97
C MET A 99 -4.71 -7.35 -4.28
N ARG A 100 -5.94 -7.89 -4.43
CA ARG A 100 -7.15 -7.09 -4.62
C ARG A 100 -8.00 -6.94 -3.36
N GLY A 101 -7.77 -7.79 -2.36
CA GLY A 101 -8.63 -7.92 -1.19
C GLY A 101 -9.79 -8.90 -1.42
N GLN A 102 -10.81 -8.81 -0.57
CA GLN A 102 -12.01 -9.66 -0.64
C GLN A 102 -13.17 -8.89 -1.30
N SER A 103 -14.10 -9.59 -1.94
CA SER A 103 -15.30 -8.98 -2.53
C SER A 103 -16.10 -8.20 -1.51
N ARG A 104 -16.22 -8.70 -0.29
CA ARG A 104 -16.94 -8.06 0.82
C ARG A 104 -16.37 -6.69 1.23
N ASP A 105 -15.08 -6.43 0.98
CA ASP A 105 -14.46 -5.13 1.28
C ASP A 105 -15.14 -4.03 0.47
N TYR A 106 -15.36 -4.29 -0.81
CA TYR A 106 -16.00 -3.39 -1.75
C TYR A 106 -17.52 -3.29 -1.55
N ASP A 107 -18.16 -4.41 -1.25
CA ASP A 107 -19.59 -4.41 -0.87
C ASP A 107 -19.81 -3.61 0.42
N GLN A 108 -18.85 -3.61 1.33
CA GLN A 108 -18.86 -2.73 2.51
C GLN A 108 -18.67 -1.26 2.12
N TRP A 109 -17.75 -0.96 1.18
CA TRP A 109 -17.59 0.41 0.69
C TRP A 109 -18.88 0.93 0.05
N ALA A 110 -19.56 0.10 -0.75
CA ALA A 110 -20.87 0.46 -1.32
C ALA A 110 -21.89 0.83 -0.23
N ARG A 111 -21.99 0.02 0.83
CA ARG A 111 -22.88 0.32 1.97
C ARG A 111 -22.50 1.61 2.70
N LEU A 112 -21.19 1.82 2.97
CA LEU A 112 -20.69 2.99 3.70
C LEU A 112 -20.82 4.30 2.92
N THR A 113 -20.84 4.23 1.60
CA THR A 113 -20.97 5.40 0.72
C THR A 113 -22.40 5.62 0.22
N GLY A 114 -23.27 4.61 0.33
CA GLY A 114 -24.59 4.60 -0.30
C GLY A 114 -24.52 4.55 -1.84
N ASP A 115 -23.42 4.04 -2.42
CA ASP A 115 -23.19 4.03 -3.86
C ASP A 115 -22.78 2.64 -4.34
N ASP A 116 -23.70 1.93 -4.99
CA ASP A 116 -23.50 0.56 -5.48
C ASP A 116 -22.38 0.43 -6.51
N THR A 117 -21.92 1.53 -7.12
CA THR A 117 -20.76 1.50 -8.05
C THR A 117 -19.45 1.08 -7.38
N TRP A 118 -19.43 0.97 -6.04
CA TRP A 118 -18.30 0.43 -5.26
C TRP A 118 -18.43 -1.06 -4.96
N ARG A 119 -19.52 -1.75 -5.33
CA ARG A 119 -19.65 -3.21 -5.15
C ARG A 119 -18.58 -3.96 -5.92
N TRP A 120 -18.28 -5.20 -5.48
CA TRP A 120 -17.26 -6.03 -6.11
C TRP A 120 -17.43 -6.15 -7.63
N ASP A 121 -18.64 -6.48 -8.09
CA ASP A 121 -18.90 -6.69 -9.52
C ASP A 121 -18.69 -5.40 -10.34
N GLU A 122 -18.84 -4.24 -9.73
CA GLU A 122 -18.66 -2.91 -10.35
C GLU A 122 -17.22 -2.41 -10.31
N VAL A 123 -16.38 -2.91 -9.38
CA VAL A 123 -14.97 -2.53 -9.29
C VAL A 123 -14.06 -3.54 -10.01
N LEU A 124 -14.48 -4.80 -10.16
CA LEU A 124 -13.71 -5.84 -10.84
C LEU A 124 -13.28 -5.46 -12.27
N PRO A 125 -14.14 -4.87 -13.12
CA PRO A 125 -13.73 -4.40 -14.44
C PRO A 125 -12.61 -3.37 -14.41
N ALA A 126 -12.56 -2.49 -13.38
CA ALA A 126 -11.49 -1.52 -13.23
C ALA A 126 -10.15 -2.16 -12.87
N PHE A 127 -10.15 -3.23 -12.06
CA PHE A 127 -8.95 -4.04 -11.84
C PHE A 127 -8.45 -4.71 -13.12
N MET A 128 -9.35 -5.31 -13.87
CA MET A 128 -9.02 -6.07 -15.09
C MET A 128 -8.50 -5.15 -16.20
N LYS A 129 -8.99 -3.92 -16.27
CA LYS A 129 -8.68 -2.97 -17.36
C LYS A 129 -7.20 -2.63 -17.47
N HIS A 130 -6.49 -2.47 -16.36
CA HIS A 130 -5.07 -2.15 -16.37
C HIS A 130 -4.16 -3.36 -16.16
N GLU A 131 -4.72 -4.55 -15.89
CA GLU A 131 -3.96 -5.76 -15.63
C GLU A 131 -3.35 -6.38 -16.89
N ASP A 132 -2.09 -6.83 -16.78
CA ASP A 132 -1.42 -7.71 -17.74
C ASP A 132 -0.93 -8.96 -17.01
N HIS A 133 -1.81 -9.96 -16.89
CA HIS A 133 -1.54 -11.17 -16.14
C HIS A 133 -0.65 -12.16 -16.91
N TYR A 134 0.26 -12.86 -16.21
CA TYR A 134 1.27 -13.74 -16.81
C TYR A 134 0.71 -14.96 -17.56
N LEU A 135 -0.52 -15.38 -17.31
CA LEU A 135 -1.15 -16.48 -18.05
C LEU A 135 -1.48 -16.12 -19.50
N GLY A 136 -1.29 -14.86 -19.88
CA GLY A 136 -1.36 -14.43 -21.26
C GLY A 136 -2.77 -14.28 -21.80
N ASP A 137 -2.97 -14.55 -23.08
CA ASP A 137 -4.24 -14.35 -23.72
C ASP A 137 -5.32 -15.32 -23.18
N ALA A 138 -6.57 -14.89 -23.30
CA ALA A 138 -7.71 -15.61 -22.74
C ALA A 138 -7.84 -17.06 -23.25
N ALA A 139 -7.40 -17.35 -24.47
CA ALA A 139 -7.52 -18.69 -25.07
C ALA A 139 -6.50 -19.68 -24.49
N GLU A 140 -5.26 -19.25 -24.21
CA GLU A 140 -4.27 -20.09 -23.54
C GLU A 140 -4.60 -20.23 -22.04
N ALA A 141 -5.01 -19.16 -21.40
CA ALA A 141 -5.41 -19.16 -20.00
C ALA A 141 -6.63 -20.04 -19.75
N ALA A 142 -7.65 -19.99 -20.61
CA ALA A 142 -8.88 -20.79 -20.49
C ALA A 142 -8.65 -22.31 -20.59
N ARG A 143 -7.57 -22.76 -21.25
CA ARG A 143 -7.18 -24.19 -21.27
C ARG A 143 -6.69 -24.67 -19.91
N ARG A 144 -6.13 -23.77 -19.10
CA ARG A 144 -5.57 -24.06 -17.76
C ARG A 144 -6.57 -23.76 -16.66
N ASP A 145 -7.44 -22.79 -16.91
CA ASP A 145 -8.40 -22.23 -15.96
C ASP A 145 -9.59 -21.62 -16.72
N PRO A 146 -10.71 -22.36 -16.84
CA PRO A 146 -11.89 -21.90 -17.58
C PRO A 146 -12.50 -20.57 -17.07
N ASP A 147 -12.35 -20.29 -15.78
CA ASP A 147 -12.88 -19.07 -15.15
C ASP A 147 -11.90 -17.89 -15.19
N PHE A 148 -10.70 -18.06 -15.76
CA PHE A 148 -9.65 -17.06 -15.75
C PHE A 148 -10.13 -15.69 -16.24
N SER A 149 -10.74 -15.64 -17.40
CA SER A 149 -11.20 -14.40 -18.05
C SER A 149 -12.33 -13.69 -17.30
N ARG A 150 -12.97 -14.36 -16.36
CA ARG A 150 -13.97 -13.76 -15.47
C ARG A 150 -13.33 -12.84 -14.42
N PHE A 151 -12.08 -13.11 -14.03
CA PHE A 151 -11.41 -12.43 -12.94
C PHE A 151 -10.17 -11.66 -13.37
N HIS A 152 -9.54 -11.98 -14.48
CA HIS A 152 -8.25 -11.43 -14.88
C HIS A 152 -8.26 -10.75 -16.24
N GLY A 153 -7.48 -9.66 -16.32
CA GLY A 153 -7.21 -8.91 -17.53
C GLY A 153 -5.89 -9.31 -18.19
N HIS A 154 -5.75 -8.93 -19.44
CA HIS A 154 -4.58 -9.17 -20.27
C HIS A 154 -4.28 -7.94 -21.14
N GLY A 155 -3.00 -7.66 -21.37
CA GLY A 155 -2.55 -6.59 -22.25
C GLY A 155 -2.66 -5.18 -21.65
N GLY A 156 -3.03 -5.04 -20.37
CA GLY A 156 -2.97 -3.77 -19.66
C GLY A 156 -1.53 -3.36 -19.34
N GLU A 157 -1.38 -2.25 -18.65
CA GLU A 157 -0.06 -1.68 -18.34
C GLU A 157 0.56 -2.27 -17.06
N TRP A 158 -0.27 -2.82 -16.17
CA TRP A 158 0.12 -3.30 -14.85
C TRP A 158 0.44 -4.79 -14.85
N ARG A 159 1.72 -5.11 -15.01
CA ARG A 159 2.19 -6.50 -15.12
C ARG A 159 2.05 -7.25 -13.80
N VAL A 160 1.51 -8.47 -13.87
CA VAL A 160 1.41 -9.45 -12.78
C VAL A 160 2.12 -10.73 -13.18
N GLU A 161 3.07 -11.21 -12.40
CA GLU A 161 3.87 -12.41 -12.66
C GLU A 161 3.91 -13.35 -11.46
N LYS A 162 4.31 -14.61 -11.71
CA LYS A 162 4.70 -15.55 -10.66
C LYS A 162 6.04 -15.14 -10.05
N GLN A 163 6.24 -15.52 -8.80
CA GLN A 163 7.57 -15.47 -8.18
C GLN A 163 8.58 -16.33 -8.95
N ARG A 164 9.81 -15.85 -9.05
CA ARG A 164 10.91 -16.52 -9.79
C ARG A 164 11.83 -17.33 -8.87
N LEU A 165 11.34 -17.71 -7.70
CA LEU A 165 12.08 -18.40 -6.65
C LEU A 165 11.12 -19.22 -5.82
N ARG A 166 11.58 -20.40 -5.36
CA ARG A 166 10.89 -21.27 -4.39
C ARG A 166 11.88 -21.66 -3.29
N TRP A 167 11.35 -21.99 -2.13
CA TRP A 167 12.12 -22.41 -0.96
C TRP A 167 11.47 -23.65 -0.33
N ASP A 168 12.26 -24.69 -0.06
CA ASP A 168 11.76 -25.92 0.55
C ASP A 168 11.04 -25.67 1.88
N ILE A 169 11.55 -24.72 2.68
CA ILE A 169 10.92 -24.36 3.96
C ILE A 169 9.56 -23.66 3.77
N LEU A 170 9.38 -22.88 2.70
CA LEU A 170 8.10 -22.26 2.40
C LEU A 170 7.11 -23.28 1.83
N ASP A 171 7.57 -24.21 1.01
CA ASP A 171 6.75 -25.32 0.52
C ASP A 171 6.30 -26.21 1.69
N ALA A 172 7.17 -26.47 2.67
CA ALA A 172 6.82 -27.21 3.88
C ALA A 172 5.83 -26.43 4.77
N PHE A 173 5.99 -25.10 4.88
CA PHE A 173 5.02 -24.27 5.60
C PHE A 173 3.65 -24.30 4.92
N ALA A 174 3.60 -24.24 3.57
CA ALA A 174 2.37 -24.33 2.82
C ALA A 174 1.66 -25.67 3.03
N GLN A 175 2.42 -26.77 3.08
CA GLN A 175 1.88 -28.09 3.41
C GLN A 175 1.40 -28.14 4.86
N ALA A 176 2.16 -27.61 5.80
CA ALA A 176 1.76 -27.55 7.22
C ALA A 176 0.48 -26.71 7.42
N ALA A 177 0.33 -25.61 6.70
CA ALA A 177 -0.89 -24.82 6.73
C ALA A 177 -2.11 -25.63 6.22
N GLN A 178 -1.93 -26.44 5.17
CA GLN A 178 -2.98 -27.35 4.69
C GLN A 178 -3.32 -28.43 5.72
N GLU A 179 -2.33 -29.02 6.38
CA GLU A 179 -2.52 -29.98 7.48
C GLU A 179 -3.25 -29.34 8.68
N ALA A 180 -3.08 -28.02 8.88
CA ALA A 180 -3.80 -27.24 9.89
C ALA A 180 -5.20 -26.77 9.43
N GLY A 181 -5.64 -27.15 8.21
CA GLY A 181 -6.98 -26.87 7.68
C GLY A 181 -7.09 -25.64 6.77
N VAL A 182 -5.99 -25.00 6.38
CA VAL A 182 -6.00 -23.88 5.41
C VAL A 182 -5.98 -24.46 4.00
N PRO A 183 -6.95 -24.18 3.11
CA PRO A 183 -6.98 -24.74 1.77
C PRO A 183 -5.80 -24.25 0.92
N HIS A 184 -5.36 -25.06 -0.05
CA HIS A 184 -4.39 -24.61 -1.04
C HIS A 184 -5.04 -23.65 -2.04
N THR A 185 -4.33 -22.59 -2.43
CA THR A 185 -4.73 -21.73 -3.54
C THR A 185 -3.55 -21.38 -4.44
N THR A 186 -3.84 -21.18 -5.72
CA THR A 186 -2.88 -20.65 -6.70
C THR A 186 -3.16 -19.18 -7.03
N ASP A 187 -4.27 -18.63 -6.50
CA ASP A 187 -4.73 -17.29 -6.83
C ASP A 187 -5.60 -16.71 -5.71
N PHE A 188 -5.16 -15.59 -5.13
CA PHE A 188 -5.84 -14.88 -4.06
C PHE A 188 -6.79 -13.78 -4.56
N ASN A 189 -6.96 -13.60 -5.88
CA ASN A 189 -7.52 -12.38 -6.47
C ASN A 189 -8.88 -12.57 -7.16
N ARG A 190 -9.68 -13.56 -6.71
CA ARG A 190 -11.00 -13.92 -7.28
C ARG A 190 -12.21 -13.55 -6.41
N GLY A 191 -12.05 -12.55 -5.53
CA GLY A 191 -13.11 -12.14 -4.61
C GLY A 191 -13.07 -12.84 -3.25
N SER A 192 -12.47 -14.05 -3.17
CA SER A 192 -12.01 -14.68 -1.92
C SER A 192 -10.50 -14.83 -1.97
N ASN A 193 -9.84 -14.51 -0.86
CA ASN A 193 -8.40 -14.72 -0.71
C ASN A 193 -8.07 -15.90 0.22
N GLU A 194 -9.08 -16.68 0.68
CA GLU A 194 -8.85 -17.82 1.59
C GLU A 194 -7.91 -18.86 0.96
N GLY A 195 -6.89 -19.24 1.71
CA GLY A 195 -5.98 -20.30 1.29
C GLY A 195 -4.50 -19.98 1.54
N VAL A 196 -3.63 -20.93 1.20
CA VAL A 196 -2.17 -20.82 1.26
C VAL A 196 -1.56 -21.04 -0.12
N GLY A 197 -0.63 -20.16 -0.53
CA GLY A 197 0.05 -20.23 -1.82
C GLY A 197 1.13 -19.16 -1.99
N TYR A 198 1.87 -19.24 -3.10
CA TYR A 198 2.83 -18.20 -3.45
C TYR A 198 2.11 -16.97 -3.99
N PHE A 199 2.48 -15.80 -3.48
CA PHE A 199 1.95 -14.52 -3.98
C PHE A 199 2.32 -14.28 -5.44
N GLN A 200 1.38 -13.74 -6.20
CA GLN A 200 1.65 -13.07 -7.46
C GLN A 200 2.30 -11.71 -7.19
N VAL A 201 3.14 -11.25 -8.13
CA VAL A 201 3.97 -10.05 -7.91
C VAL A 201 3.96 -9.11 -9.11
N ASN A 202 4.11 -7.81 -8.83
CA ASN A 202 4.28 -6.78 -9.85
C ASN A 202 5.73 -6.71 -10.31
N GLN A 203 6.09 -7.68 -11.12
CA GLN A 203 7.40 -7.80 -11.79
C GLN A 203 7.20 -8.07 -13.29
N LYS A 204 8.20 -7.71 -14.08
CA LYS A 204 8.29 -8.07 -15.50
C LYS A 204 9.68 -8.62 -15.78
N ALA A 205 9.75 -9.90 -16.13
CA ALA A 205 11.01 -10.60 -16.41
C ALA A 205 12.07 -10.46 -15.30
N GLY A 206 11.65 -10.52 -14.01
CA GLY A 206 12.53 -10.42 -12.85
C GLY A 206 12.93 -8.99 -12.46
N TRP A 207 12.37 -7.96 -13.09
CA TRP A 207 12.49 -6.57 -12.68
C TRP A 207 11.23 -6.10 -11.96
N ARG A 208 11.39 -5.23 -10.94
CA ARG A 208 10.25 -4.48 -10.38
C ARG A 208 9.50 -3.73 -11.48
N TRP A 209 8.19 -3.84 -11.48
CA TRP A 209 7.29 -3.11 -12.38
C TRP A 209 6.52 -2.07 -11.57
N ASN A 210 7.10 -0.88 -11.39
CA ASN A 210 6.47 0.22 -10.69
C ASN A 210 5.52 1.00 -11.59
N THR A 211 4.70 1.87 -11.03
CA THR A 211 3.69 2.63 -11.79
C THR A 211 4.27 3.66 -12.75
N ALA A 212 5.50 4.15 -12.52
CA ALA A 212 6.20 4.98 -13.48
C ALA A 212 6.54 4.20 -14.76
N LYS A 213 6.96 2.92 -14.64
CA LYS A 213 7.18 2.03 -15.80
C LYS A 213 5.88 1.63 -16.48
N ALA A 214 4.83 1.40 -15.71
CA ALA A 214 3.55 0.97 -16.24
C ALA A 214 2.84 2.11 -16.99
N PHE A 215 2.70 3.27 -16.39
CA PHE A 215 1.78 4.30 -16.88
C PHE A 215 2.47 5.54 -17.46
N LEU A 216 3.68 5.92 -17.01
CA LEU A 216 4.30 7.16 -17.46
C LEU A 216 5.25 6.97 -18.65
N ARG A 217 6.24 6.07 -18.53
CA ARG A 217 7.29 5.90 -19.54
C ARG A 217 6.79 5.45 -20.90
N PRO A 218 5.86 4.48 -21.01
CA PRO A 218 5.45 3.97 -22.32
C PRO A 218 4.67 4.98 -23.15
N THR A 219 3.99 5.91 -22.49
CA THR A 219 2.99 6.76 -23.16
C THR A 219 3.09 8.23 -22.83
N CYS A 220 3.14 8.63 -21.53
CA CYS A 220 3.02 10.03 -21.13
C CYS A 220 4.19 10.88 -21.57
N TYR A 221 5.42 10.38 -21.50
CA TYR A 221 6.62 11.17 -21.83
C TYR A 221 6.69 11.62 -23.30
N GLY A 222 5.96 10.99 -24.19
CA GLY A 222 5.85 11.41 -25.59
C GLY A 222 4.66 12.30 -25.89
N ARG A 223 3.81 12.64 -24.92
CA ARG A 223 2.60 13.46 -25.14
C ARG A 223 2.92 14.94 -24.97
N PRO A 224 2.63 15.80 -25.97
CA PRO A 224 2.93 17.25 -25.91
C PRO A 224 2.05 17.99 -24.89
N ASN A 225 0.92 17.40 -24.47
CA ASN A 225 -0.04 17.96 -23.52
C ASN A 225 0.17 17.47 -22.08
N PHE A 226 1.26 16.73 -21.82
CA PHE A 226 1.65 16.24 -20.51
C PHE A 226 2.93 16.89 -20.03
N GLU A 227 2.90 17.44 -18.82
CA GLU A 227 4.08 18.01 -18.16
C GLU A 227 4.33 17.32 -16.82
N LEU A 228 5.60 17.09 -16.48
CA LEU A 228 6.03 16.43 -15.24
C LEU A 228 7.05 17.30 -14.51
N TRP A 229 6.73 17.68 -13.28
CA TRP A 229 7.65 18.33 -12.36
C TRP A 229 8.11 17.35 -11.31
N THR A 230 9.43 17.11 -11.19
CA THR A 230 10.06 16.26 -10.16
C THR A 230 10.99 17.09 -9.28
N GLY A 231 11.18 16.67 -8.01
CA GLY A 231 11.86 17.49 -7.02
C GLY A 231 11.05 18.75 -6.67
N ALA A 232 9.73 18.67 -6.87
CA ALA A 232 8.79 19.77 -6.78
C ALA A 232 7.73 19.45 -5.71
N GLN A 233 7.85 20.05 -4.52
CA GLN A 233 6.97 19.77 -3.40
C GLN A 233 5.83 20.80 -3.36
N VAL A 234 4.59 20.31 -3.45
CA VAL A 234 3.42 21.16 -3.20
C VAL A 234 3.40 21.54 -1.72
N THR A 235 3.33 22.84 -1.46
CA THR A 235 3.35 23.40 -0.11
C THR A 235 1.96 23.67 0.44
N ARG A 236 1.02 24.05 -0.45
CA ARG A 236 -0.40 24.27 -0.17
C ARG A 236 -1.20 24.29 -1.46
N LEU A 237 -2.49 24.04 -1.36
CA LEU A 237 -3.46 24.28 -2.42
C LEU A 237 -3.83 25.78 -2.49
N THR A 238 -4.19 26.25 -3.67
CA THR A 238 -4.74 27.59 -3.86
C THR A 238 -6.26 27.47 -3.91
N LEU A 239 -6.93 28.15 -2.96
CA LEU A 239 -8.38 28.19 -2.89
C LEU A 239 -8.87 29.63 -3.07
N GLU A 240 -9.96 29.78 -3.83
CA GLU A 240 -10.64 31.05 -4.06
C GLU A 240 -12.11 30.91 -3.68
N ARG A 241 -12.69 31.99 -3.19
CA ARG A 241 -14.11 32.03 -2.89
C ARG A 241 -14.88 32.46 -4.12
N GLY A 242 -15.72 31.58 -4.65
CA GLY A 242 -16.58 31.89 -5.78
C GLY A 242 -17.63 32.94 -5.47
N ALA A 243 -18.27 33.48 -6.50
CA ALA A 243 -19.37 34.45 -6.36
C ALA A 243 -20.60 33.84 -5.63
N ASP A 244 -20.75 32.52 -5.67
CA ASP A 244 -21.76 31.74 -4.94
C ASP A 244 -21.39 31.49 -3.45
N GLY A 245 -20.22 32.00 -3.03
CA GLY A 245 -19.70 31.81 -1.67
C GLY A 245 -19.02 30.47 -1.43
N ALA A 246 -19.01 29.53 -2.40
CA ALA A 246 -18.34 28.25 -2.29
C ALA A 246 -16.82 28.39 -2.44
N GLN A 247 -16.07 27.54 -1.73
CA GLN A 247 -14.61 27.44 -1.93
C GLN A 247 -14.33 26.64 -3.21
N ARG A 248 -13.40 27.13 -4.04
CA ARG A 248 -12.93 26.45 -5.24
C ARG A 248 -11.42 26.32 -5.21
N CYS A 249 -10.91 25.13 -5.45
CA CYS A 249 -9.49 24.89 -5.65
C CYS A 249 -9.12 25.27 -7.09
N THR A 250 -8.22 26.26 -7.23
CA THR A 250 -7.80 26.83 -8.53
C THR A 250 -6.34 26.47 -8.84
N GLY A 251 -5.65 25.73 -7.98
CA GLY A 251 -4.26 25.34 -8.22
C GLY A 251 -3.49 24.96 -6.99
N ALA A 252 -2.18 25.12 -7.06
CA ALA A 252 -1.27 24.81 -5.96
C ALA A 252 -0.02 25.69 -5.97
N MET A 253 0.54 25.96 -4.79
CA MET A 253 1.86 26.55 -4.62
C MET A 253 2.90 25.43 -4.50
N VAL A 254 3.94 25.51 -5.30
CA VAL A 254 4.93 24.44 -5.47
C VAL A 254 6.33 24.98 -5.18
N TRP A 255 7.04 24.39 -4.23
CA TRP A 255 8.46 24.61 -4.01
C TRP A 255 9.28 23.75 -4.98
N ASN A 256 10.04 24.38 -5.86
CA ASN A 256 10.83 23.70 -6.91
C ASN A 256 12.29 23.42 -6.50
N GLY A 257 12.64 23.67 -5.24
CA GLY A 257 14.01 23.59 -4.70
C GLY A 257 14.73 24.94 -4.63
N SER A 258 14.20 25.99 -5.25
CA SER A 258 14.78 27.34 -5.26
C SER A 258 13.76 28.46 -4.97
N GLU A 259 12.55 28.33 -5.47
CA GLU A 259 11.49 29.32 -5.35
C GLU A 259 10.09 28.68 -5.29
N LEU A 260 9.11 29.46 -4.85
CA LEU A 260 7.70 29.10 -4.90
C LEU A 260 7.10 29.47 -6.24
N VAL A 261 6.56 28.49 -6.95
CA VAL A 261 5.89 28.63 -8.26
C VAL A 261 4.40 28.32 -8.09
N ALA A 262 3.53 29.16 -8.64
CA ALA A 262 2.11 28.89 -8.72
C ALA A 262 1.80 28.01 -9.94
N ALA A 263 1.01 26.95 -9.76
CA ALA A 263 0.42 26.16 -10.82
C ALA A 263 -1.11 26.34 -10.77
N HIS A 264 -1.73 26.69 -11.91
CA HIS A 264 -3.16 26.99 -12.02
C HIS A 264 -3.92 25.88 -12.74
N ALA A 265 -5.04 25.44 -12.18
CA ALA A 265 -5.94 24.45 -12.77
C ALA A 265 -7.24 25.13 -13.24
N THR A 266 -7.61 24.95 -14.51
CA THR A 266 -8.86 25.46 -15.07
C THR A 266 -10.06 24.57 -14.75
N ARG A 267 -9.81 23.26 -14.50
CA ARG A 267 -10.85 22.26 -14.18
C ARG A 267 -10.73 21.74 -12.77
N GLU A 268 -9.78 20.82 -12.51
CA GLU A 268 -9.63 20.20 -11.18
C GLU A 268 -8.17 20.02 -10.76
N VAL A 269 -7.95 20.08 -9.45
CA VAL A 269 -6.75 19.58 -8.78
C VAL A 269 -7.07 18.20 -8.21
N ILE A 270 -6.22 17.20 -8.48
CA ILE A 270 -6.39 15.82 -8.06
C ILE A 270 -5.25 15.45 -7.12
N LEU A 271 -5.58 15.30 -5.84
CA LEU A 271 -4.62 14.99 -4.79
C LEU A 271 -4.39 13.48 -4.73
N CYS A 272 -3.14 13.06 -4.97
CA CYS A 272 -2.68 11.67 -5.00
C CYS A 272 -1.42 11.49 -4.13
N ALA A 273 -1.30 12.28 -3.03
CA ALA A 273 -0.10 12.31 -2.19
C ALA A 273 -0.06 11.17 -1.13
N GLY A 274 -1.03 10.26 -1.17
CA GLY A 274 -1.12 9.08 -0.29
C GLY A 274 -1.67 9.40 1.10
N ALA A 275 -1.90 8.34 1.90
CA ALA A 275 -2.59 8.42 3.17
C ALA A 275 -1.92 9.32 4.23
N ILE A 276 -0.69 9.74 4.02
CA ILE A 276 0.01 10.68 4.92
C ILE A 276 0.07 12.08 4.31
N GLY A 277 0.48 12.19 3.05
CA GLY A 277 0.66 13.50 2.39
C GLY A 277 -0.65 14.19 2.04
N SER A 278 -1.70 13.45 1.66
CA SER A 278 -2.99 14.04 1.28
C SER A 278 -3.68 14.75 2.45
N PRO A 279 -3.88 14.12 3.63
CA PRO A 279 -4.45 14.85 4.76
C PRO A 279 -3.53 15.97 5.27
N GLN A 280 -2.22 15.82 5.23
CA GLN A 280 -1.28 16.89 5.58
C GLN A 280 -1.49 18.12 4.67
N LEU A 281 -1.54 17.90 3.36
CA LEU A 281 -1.70 18.99 2.40
C LEU A 281 -3.09 19.67 2.50
N LEU A 282 -4.16 18.91 2.75
CA LEU A 282 -5.47 19.47 3.04
C LEU A 282 -5.43 20.38 4.26
N GLN A 283 -4.85 19.93 5.39
CA GLN A 283 -4.72 20.69 6.61
C GLN A 283 -3.87 21.96 6.41
N LEU A 284 -2.72 21.89 5.76
CA LEU A 284 -1.88 23.04 5.43
C LEU A 284 -2.59 24.06 4.51
N SER A 285 -3.64 23.62 3.82
CA SER A 285 -4.44 24.45 2.91
C SER A 285 -5.74 25.00 3.53
N GLY A 286 -5.92 24.83 4.85
CA GLY A 286 -7.12 25.31 5.55
C GLY A 286 -8.35 24.41 5.41
N ILE A 287 -8.17 23.14 5.00
CA ILE A 287 -9.22 22.13 4.89
C ILE A 287 -8.97 21.06 5.96
N GLY A 288 -9.79 21.02 7.00
CA GLY A 288 -9.61 20.06 8.09
C GLY A 288 -10.28 20.50 9.38
N PRO A 289 -9.98 19.82 10.51
CA PRO A 289 -10.56 20.16 11.80
C PRO A 289 -10.24 21.61 12.22
N ALA A 290 -11.28 22.40 12.42
CA ALA A 290 -11.14 23.85 12.70
C ALA A 290 -10.23 24.15 13.90
N ASP A 291 -10.36 23.36 14.98
CA ASP A 291 -9.56 23.50 16.19
C ASP A 291 -8.05 23.23 15.95
N LEU A 292 -7.72 22.24 15.10
CA LEU A 292 -6.34 21.95 14.71
C LEU A 292 -5.76 23.11 13.88
N LEU A 293 -6.50 23.56 12.87
CA LEU A 293 -6.06 24.64 11.98
C LEU A 293 -5.81 25.94 12.76
N GLN A 294 -6.74 26.32 13.64
CA GLN A 294 -6.63 27.51 14.48
C GLN A 294 -5.42 27.46 15.43
N ARG A 295 -5.13 26.29 16.03
CA ARG A 295 -3.92 26.12 16.88
C ARG A 295 -2.62 26.41 16.12
N HIS A 296 -2.59 26.19 14.81
CA HIS A 296 -1.42 26.46 13.97
C HIS A 296 -1.51 27.78 13.20
N GLY A 297 -2.51 28.64 13.49
CA GLY A 297 -2.69 29.94 12.83
C GLY A 297 -3.08 29.82 11.35
N ILE A 298 -3.66 28.69 10.93
CA ILE A 298 -4.12 28.46 9.56
C ILE A 298 -5.59 28.86 9.45
N PRO A 299 -5.97 29.73 8.50
CA PRO A 299 -7.37 30.09 8.28
C PRO A 299 -8.22 28.85 7.93
N VAL A 300 -9.38 28.70 8.56
CA VAL A 300 -10.33 27.62 8.28
C VAL A 300 -11.13 28.00 7.03
N LEU A 301 -10.85 27.32 5.93
CA LEU A 301 -11.54 27.48 4.65
C LEU A 301 -12.68 26.46 4.49
N ALA A 302 -12.47 25.24 5.00
CA ALA A 302 -13.50 24.21 5.11
C ALA A 302 -13.26 23.39 6.40
N ASP A 303 -14.26 23.43 7.31
CA ASP A 303 -14.21 22.60 8.52
C ASP A 303 -14.66 21.19 8.21
N LEU A 304 -13.69 20.30 8.07
CA LEU A 304 -13.86 18.87 7.78
C LEU A 304 -13.14 18.04 8.86
N PRO A 305 -13.81 17.67 9.94
CA PRO A 305 -13.17 17.00 11.11
C PRO A 305 -12.59 15.64 10.76
N GLY A 306 -13.05 14.99 9.68
CA GLY A 306 -12.55 13.71 9.19
C GLY A 306 -11.16 13.78 8.54
N VAL A 307 -10.67 14.97 8.14
CA VAL A 307 -9.35 15.08 7.51
C VAL A 307 -8.26 14.69 8.51
N GLY A 308 -7.50 13.65 8.17
CA GLY A 308 -6.46 13.04 9.00
C GLY A 308 -6.98 12.19 10.15
N ALA A 309 -8.29 11.93 10.25
CA ALA A 309 -8.87 10.93 11.15
C ALA A 309 -8.98 9.55 10.46
N ASN A 310 -9.44 8.53 11.20
CA ASN A 310 -9.74 7.19 10.66
C ASN A 310 -8.51 6.47 10.03
N LEU A 311 -7.28 6.84 10.40
CA LEU A 311 -6.09 6.10 9.96
C LEU A 311 -6.23 4.62 10.33
N GLN A 312 -6.11 3.75 9.36
CA GLN A 312 -6.06 2.30 9.50
C GLN A 312 -4.78 1.79 8.85
N ASP A 313 -4.22 0.73 9.41
CA ASP A 313 -3.04 0.07 8.87
C ASP A 313 -3.01 -1.39 9.33
N HIS A 314 -2.38 -2.26 8.56
CA HIS A 314 -2.12 -3.63 8.95
C HIS A 314 -0.87 -3.69 9.83
N LEU A 315 -1.06 -4.11 11.08
CA LEU A 315 0.04 -4.42 12.00
C LEU A 315 0.42 -5.89 11.85
N GLN A 316 1.65 -6.17 11.42
CA GLN A 316 2.15 -7.55 11.33
C GLN A 316 2.93 -7.93 12.58
N ILE A 317 2.58 -9.07 13.16
CA ILE A 317 3.26 -9.71 14.28
C ILE A 317 4.29 -10.68 13.69
N ARG A 318 5.56 -10.53 14.04
CA ARG A 318 6.66 -11.27 13.42
C ARG A 318 7.08 -12.47 14.27
N ALA A 319 6.36 -13.58 14.14
CA ALA A 319 6.76 -14.84 14.80
C ALA A 319 7.97 -15.45 14.08
N VAL A 320 9.03 -15.74 14.83
CA VAL A 320 10.31 -16.27 14.30
C VAL A 320 10.54 -17.68 14.84
N TYR A 321 10.84 -18.61 13.93
CA TYR A 321 11.17 -19.99 14.25
C TYR A 321 12.58 -20.34 13.78
N LYS A 322 13.45 -20.76 14.70
CA LYS A 322 14.72 -21.41 14.38
C LYS A 322 14.45 -22.78 13.77
N ILE A 323 15.23 -23.17 12.78
CA ILE A 323 15.08 -24.46 12.09
C ILE A 323 16.43 -25.12 11.82
N ASN A 324 16.38 -26.41 11.49
CA ASN A 324 17.54 -27.18 11.04
C ASN A 324 17.27 -27.77 9.65
N GLY A 325 18.34 -28.04 8.88
CA GLY A 325 18.27 -28.85 7.67
C GLY A 325 17.62 -28.20 6.44
N ALA A 326 17.34 -26.87 6.46
CA ALA A 326 16.86 -26.16 5.29
C ALA A 326 17.80 -25.00 4.92
N PRO A 327 18.04 -24.74 3.62
CA PRO A 327 18.66 -23.51 3.19
C PRO A 327 17.72 -22.34 3.46
N THR A 328 18.23 -21.31 4.17
CA THR A 328 17.54 -20.03 4.39
C THR A 328 18.40 -18.91 3.88
N LEU A 329 17.85 -17.73 3.68
CA LEU A 329 18.64 -16.58 3.27
C LEU A 329 19.72 -16.22 4.32
N ASN A 330 19.43 -16.45 5.62
CA ASN A 330 20.40 -16.29 6.70
C ASN A 330 21.69 -17.06 6.41
N VAL A 331 21.57 -18.32 5.96
CA VAL A 331 22.70 -19.19 5.64
C VAL A 331 23.34 -18.81 4.29
N LEU A 332 22.52 -18.63 3.24
CA LEU A 332 23.03 -18.36 1.90
C LEU A 332 23.77 -17.02 1.80
N ALA A 333 23.31 -16.01 2.52
CA ALA A 333 23.90 -14.67 2.51
C ALA A 333 24.99 -14.46 3.59
N SER A 334 25.36 -15.49 4.37
CA SER A 334 26.35 -15.38 5.45
C SER A 334 27.79 -15.24 4.94
N SER A 335 28.12 -15.75 3.75
CA SER A 335 29.46 -15.74 3.17
C SER A 335 29.56 -14.84 1.94
N LEU A 336 30.76 -14.33 1.66
CA LEU A 336 31.03 -13.55 0.44
C LEU A 336 30.77 -14.38 -0.83
N MET A 337 31.13 -15.67 -0.82
CA MET A 337 30.87 -16.57 -1.94
C MET A 337 29.36 -16.77 -2.15
N GLY A 338 28.58 -16.91 -1.08
CA GLY A 338 27.12 -16.99 -1.15
C GLY A 338 26.51 -15.72 -1.76
N LYS A 339 26.95 -14.55 -1.31
CA LYS A 339 26.51 -13.26 -1.87
C LYS A 339 26.88 -13.11 -3.35
N ALA A 340 28.11 -13.52 -3.74
CA ALA A 340 28.55 -13.51 -5.13
C ALA A 340 27.71 -14.43 -6.01
N LYS A 341 27.38 -15.64 -5.52
CA LYS A 341 26.51 -16.61 -6.21
C LYS A 341 25.09 -16.06 -6.44
N ILE A 342 24.50 -15.46 -5.39
CA ILE A 342 23.20 -14.78 -5.46
C ILE A 342 23.21 -13.66 -6.51
N GLY A 343 24.26 -12.83 -6.51
CA GLY A 343 24.42 -11.74 -7.49
C GLY A 343 24.56 -12.26 -8.91
N LEU A 344 25.40 -13.28 -9.14
CA LEU A 344 25.64 -13.88 -10.45
C LEU A 344 24.36 -14.52 -11.01
N GLU A 345 23.63 -15.26 -10.19
CA GLU A 345 22.35 -15.85 -10.59
C GLU A 345 21.37 -14.77 -11.08
N TYR A 346 21.26 -13.66 -10.35
CA TYR A 346 20.37 -12.58 -10.76
C TYR A 346 20.84 -11.89 -12.04
N VAL A 347 22.13 -11.64 -12.19
CA VAL A 347 22.67 -11.02 -13.42
C VAL A 347 22.39 -11.87 -14.65
N LEU A 348 22.57 -13.20 -14.55
CA LEU A 348 22.46 -14.12 -15.67
C LEU A 348 21.01 -14.54 -15.96
N ARG A 349 20.18 -14.74 -14.93
CA ARG A 349 18.87 -15.41 -15.05
C ARG A 349 17.69 -14.58 -14.56
N ARG A 350 17.95 -13.44 -13.90
CA ARG A 350 16.91 -12.63 -13.23
C ARG A 350 16.05 -13.44 -12.25
N SER A 351 16.67 -14.43 -11.57
CA SER A 351 16.07 -15.34 -10.59
C SER A 351 16.87 -15.35 -9.29
N GLY A 352 16.48 -16.20 -8.36
CA GLY A 352 17.13 -16.33 -7.08
C GLY A 352 16.80 -15.22 -6.08
N PRO A 353 17.52 -15.13 -4.95
CA PRO A 353 17.17 -14.24 -3.85
C PRO A 353 17.08 -12.75 -4.20
N MET A 354 17.79 -12.27 -5.22
CA MET A 354 17.67 -10.86 -5.64
C MET A 354 16.36 -10.57 -6.41
N SER A 355 15.69 -11.60 -6.94
CA SER A 355 14.39 -11.45 -7.60
C SER A 355 13.20 -11.55 -6.63
N MET A 356 13.44 -11.80 -5.34
CA MET A 356 12.36 -12.06 -4.40
C MET A 356 11.67 -10.79 -3.91
N ALA A 357 10.36 -10.89 -3.70
CA ALA A 357 9.61 -10.00 -2.83
C ALA A 357 10.03 -10.23 -1.36
N PRO A 358 9.77 -9.30 -0.44
CA PRO A 358 10.04 -9.52 0.99
C PRO A 358 9.43 -10.82 1.51
N SER A 359 8.22 -11.15 1.05
CA SER A 359 7.50 -12.37 1.40
C SER A 359 7.06 -13.07 0.12
N GLN A 360 7.33 -14.36 0.02
CA GLN A 360 7.02 -15.13 -1.17
C GLN A 360 5.73 -15.93 -1.02
N LEU A 361 5.50 -16.50 0.18
CA LEU A 361 4.35 -17.31 0.50
C LEU A 361 3.36 -16.51 1.35
N GLY A 362 2.08 -16.59 0.98
CA GLY A 362 0.96 -16.04 1.73
C GLY A 362 0.03 -17.11 2.23
N ALA A 363 -0.68 -16.83 3.30
CA ALA A 363 -1.84 -17.60 3.70
C ALA A 363 -2.90 -16.66 4.29
N PHE A 364 -4.14 -16.88 3.91
CA PHE A 364 -5.31 -16.17 4.43
C PHE A 364 -6.22 -17.18 5.11
N THR A 365 -6.52 -16.94 6.38
CA THR A 365 -7.34 -17.84 7.17
C THR A 365 -8.06 -17.10 8.28
N ARG A 366 -8.78 -17.83 9.11
CA ARG A 366 -9.52 -17.31 10.26
C ARG A 366 -8.68 -17.39 11.52
N SER A 367 -8.71 -16.33 12.33
CA SER A 367 -8.06 -16.33 13.65
C SER A 367 -8.72 -17.31 14.62
N SER A 368 -10.05 -17.49 14.50
CA SER A 368 -10.86 -18.38 15.31
C SER A 368 -12.01 -19.00 14.51
N ALA A 369 -12.64 -20.04 15.04
CA ALA A 369 -13.68 -20.82 14.35
C ALA A 369 -15.02 -20.06 14.16
N ASP A 370 -15.28 -19.05 14.96
CA ASP A 370 -16.47 -18.20 14.88
C ASP A 370 -16.39 -17.14 13.78
N ARG A 371 -15.21 -16.93 13.17
CA ARG A 371 -15.05 -16.01 12.06
C ARG A 371 -15.66 -16.58 10.78
N VAL A 372 -16.53 -15.81 10.16
CA VAL A 372 -17.16 -16.20 8.87
C VAL A 372 -16.17 -16.13 7.71
N TRP A 373 -15.29 -15.12 7.74
CA TRP A 373 -14.34 -14.82 6.67
C TRP A 373 -12.90 -14.87 7.17
N PRO A 374 -11.92 -15.14 6.28
CA PRO A 374 -10.51 -14.94 6.59
C PRO A 374 -10.27 -13.51 7.08
N ASN A 375 -9.73 -13.39 8.29
CA ASN A 375 -9.45 -12.10 8.93
C ASN A 375 -7.98 -11.93 9.30
N ILE A 376 -7.13 -12.93 9.00
CA ILE A 376 -5.68 -12.84 9.16
C ILE A 376 -4.94 -13.22 7.88
N GLU A 377 -3.82 -12.51 7.63
CA GLU A 377 -2.94 -12.73 6.49
C GLU A 377 -1.53 -13.05 6.98
N TYR A 378 -0.94 -14.09 6.42
CA TYR A 378 0.46 -14.46 6.61
C TYR A 378 1.34 -13.95 5.48
N HIS A 379 2.49 -13.43 5.87
CA HIS A 379 3.64 -13.14 5.03
C HIS A 379 4.82 -13.98 5.49
N VAL A 380 5.07 -15.11 4.83
CA VAL A 380 6.12 -16.06 5.25
C VAL A 380 7.41 -15.81 4.49
N GLN A 381 8.51 -15.74 5.24
CA GLN A 381 9.84 -15.37 4.75
C GLN A 381 10.85 -16.46 5.13
N PRO A 382 11.73 -16.91 4.22
CA PRO A 382 12.79 -17.89 4.51
C PRO A 382 14.02 -17.20 5.12
N LEU A 383 13.79 -16.31 6.07
CA LEU A 383 14.81 -15.51 6.75
C LEU A 383 14.29 -14.97 8.09
N SER A 384 15.21 -14.48 8.90
CA SER A 384 14.86 -13.72 10.10
C SER A 384 15.84 -12.58 10.38
N LEU A 385 15.31 -11.49 10.96
CA LEU A 385 16.03 -10.30 11.41
C LEU A 385 15.16 -9.60 12.48
N ASP A 386 15.72 -8.71 13.27
CA ASP A 386 14.98 -8.00 14.31
C ASP A 386 14.06 -6.92 13.73
N ALA A 387 14.57 -6.05 12.88
CA ALA A 387 13.78 -5.03 12.19
C ALA A 387 14.27 -4.83 10.74
N PHE A 388 13.42 -4.26 9.88
CA PHE A 388 13.81 -3.92 8.50
C PHE A 388 15.03 -3.00 8.48
N GLY A 389 16.08 -3.45 7.76
CA GLY A 389 17.37 -2.76 7.67
C GLY A 389 18.43 -3.32 8.62
N ASP A 390 18.05 -4.17 9.57
CA ASP A 390 18.99 -4.85 10.45
C ASP A 390 19.67 -6.03 9.76
N PRO A 391 20.84 -6.47 10.24
CA PRO A 391 21.48 -7.69 9.76
C PRO A 391 20.59 -8.92 9.95
N LEU A 392 20.73 -9.90 9.05
CA LEU A 392 20.11 -11.21 9.23
C LEU A 392 20.69 -11.89 10.47
N HIS A 393 19.85 -12.63 11.23
CA HIS A 393 20.33 -13.46 12.33
C HIS A 393 21.35 -14.50 11.85
N SER A 394 22.28 -14.89 12.71
CA SER A 394 23.37 -15.85 12.39
C SER A 394 22.92 -17.31 12.34
N PHE A 395 21.67 -17.60 12.66
CA PHE A 395 21.09 -18.94 12.65
C PHE A 395 20.05 -19.12 11.52
N PRO A 396 19.85 -20.35 11.02
CA PRO A 396 18.81 -20.62 10.06
C PRO A 396 17.42 -20.46 10.70
N ALA A 397 16.53 -19.73 10.01
CA ALA A 397 15.19 -19.46 10.52
C ALA A 397 14.22 -19.11 9.39
N PHE A 398 12.93 -19.24 9.68
CA PHE A 398 11.88 -18.57 8.91
C PHE A 398 11.09 -17.62 9.81
N THR A 399 10.48 -16.63 9.20
CA THR A 399 9.56 -15.70 9.86
C THR A 399 8.16 -15.91 9.29
N ALA A 400 7.20 -16.23 10.15
CA ALA A 400 5.77 -16.20 9.85
C ALA A 400 5.20 -14.89 10.39
N SER A 401 5.17 -13.86 9.55
CA SER A 401 4.53 -12.59 9.91
C SER A 401 3.04 -12.71 9.68
N VAL A 402 2.22 -12.38 10.66
CA VAL A 402 0.76 -12.45 10.58
C VAL A 402 0.15 -11.10 10.93
N CYS A 403 -0.87 -10.66 10.18
CA CYS A 403 -1.58 -9.41 10.46
C CYS A 403 -3.10 -9.60 10.47
N ASN A 404 -3.78 -8.80 11.32
CA ASN A 404 -5.22 -8.63 11.29
C ASN A 404 -5.62 -7.83 10.04
N LEU A 405 -6.46 -8.40 9.17
CA LEU A 405 -6.92 -7.78 7.92
C LEU A 405 -7.98 -6.70 8.14
N ASN A 406 -8.70 -6.75 9.23
CA ASN A 406 -9.82 -5.87 9.52
C ASN A 406 -9.67 -5.21 10.89
N PRO A 407 -8.61 -4.42 11.13
CA PRO A 407 -8.38 -3.80 12.44
C PRO A 407 -9.51 -2.84 12.80
N THR A 408 -9.90 -2.84 14.07
CA THR A 408 -10.90 -1.94 14.63
C THR A 408 -10.28 -0.71 15.27
N SER A 409 -9.00 -0.74 15.59
CA SER A 409 -8.21 0.43 16.04
C SER A 409 -8.21 1.52 14.98
N ARG A 410 -8.30 2.77 15.42
CA ARG A 410 -8.28 3.96 14.54
C ARG A 410 -7.26 4.97 15.04
N GLY A 411 -6.49 5.49 14.10
CA GLY A 411 -5.46 6.47 14.35
C GLY A 411 -5.70 7.80 13.65
N THR A 412 -4.68 8.65 13.67
CA THR A 412 -4.74 10.00 13.09
C THR A 412 -3.44 10.39 12.40
N VAL A 413 -3.56 11.33 11.45
CA VAL A 413 -2.47 12.09 10.84
C VAL A 413 -2.75 13.57 11.03
N ARG A 414 -1.91 14.29 11.77
CA ARG A 414 -2.13 15.70 12.13
C ARG A 414 -0.87 16.51 11.85
N ILE A 415 -1.01 17.71 11.29
CA ILE A 415 0.12 18.65 11.18
C ILE A 415 0.65 19.02 12.58
N LYS A 416 1.96 19.22 12.67
CA LYS A 416 2.65 19.71 13.89
C LYS A 416 2.94 21.21 13.82
N SER A 417 2.86 21.81 12.64
CA SER A 417 3.05 23.24 12.38
C SER A 417 2.40 23.64 11.06
N ALA A 418 2.44 24.93 10.73
CA ALA A 418 2.03 25.45 9.42
C ALA A 418 3.09 25.29 8.32
N ARG A 419 4.22 24.67 8.61
CA ARG A 419 5.34 24.48 7.66
C ARG A 419 5.19 23.16 6.91
N HIS A 420 5.33 23.20 5.60
CA HIS A 420 5.21 22.02 4.75
C HIS A 420 6.38 21.04 4.86
N GLU A 421 7.53 21.49 5.39
CA GLU A 421 8.72 20.65 5.61
C GLU A 421 8.60 19.77 6.84
N ASP A 422 7.78 20.16 7.82
CA ASP A 422 7.62 19.43 9.06
C ASP A 422 6.77 18.18 8.83
N ALA A 423 7.31 17.02 9.22
CA ALA A 423 6.56 15.77 9.16
C ALA A 423 5.32 15.83 10.07
N PRO A 424 4.17 15.31 9.64
CA PRO A 424 2.99 15.27 10.50
C PRO A 424 3.16 14.27 11.65
N ALA A 425 2.37 14.44 12.72
CA ALA A 425 2.17 13.44 13.74
C ALA A 425 1.37 12.28 13.14
N ILE A 426 1.96 11.10 13.11
CA ILE A 426 1.35 9.85 12.64
C ILE A 426 1.12 8.97 13.85
N ALA A 427 -0.11 8.85 14.29
CA ALA A 427 -0.51 8.08 15.46
C ALA A 427 -1.47 6.95 15.06
N PRO A 428 -0.97 5.75 14.74
CA PRO A 428 -1.80 4.64 14.27
C PRO A 428 -2.74 4.10 15.36
N ASN A 429 -2.36 4.20 16.63
CA ASN A 429 -3.13 3.71 17.77
C ASN A 429 -3.40 2.19 17.69
N TYR A 430 -2.37 1.42 17.34
CA TYR A 430 -2.45 -0.03 17.19
C TYR A 430 -2.90 -0.73 18.47
N LEU A 431 -3.58 -1.89 18.32
CA LEU A 431 -4.03 -2.73 19.43
C LEU A 431 -4.81 -1.98 20.53
N SER A 432 -5.45 -0.86 20.17
CA SER A 432 -6.19 -0.03 21.11
C SER A 432 -7.56 -0.61 21.52
N THR A 433 -8.05 -1.59 20.76
CA THR A 433 -9.32 -2.27 21.03
C THR A 433 -9.10 -3.70 21.53
N ASP A 434 -10.06 -4.22 22.30
CA ASP A 434 -10.03 -5.62 22.77
C ASP A 434 -10.07 -6.60 21.60
N GLU A 435 -10.83 -6.28 20.56
CA GLU A 435 -10.92 -7.07 19.32
C GLU A 435 -9.54 -7.24 18.67
N ASP A 436 -8.78 -6.17 18.49
CA ASP A 436 -7.47 -6.24 17.86
C ASP A 436 -6.45 -7.01 18.73
N ARG A 437 -6.54 -6.86 20.06
CA ARG A 437 -5.72 -7.63 21.01
C ARG A 437 -6.04 -9.12 20.96
N GLN A 438 -7.33 -9.47 20.91
CA GLN A 438 -7.76 -10.86 20.81
C GLN A 438 -7.29 -11.50 19.50
N VAL A 439 -7.49 -10.81 18.36
CA VAL A 439 -7.01 -11.29 17.05
C VAL A 439 -5.50 -11.46 17.05
N ALA A 440 -4.75 -10.57 17.70
CA ALA A 440 -3.29 -10.69 17.82
C ALA A 440 -2.87 -11.96 18.58
N ALA A 441 -3.51 -12.24 19.72
CA ALA A 441 -3.26 -13.46 20.51
C ALA A 441 -3.62 -14.72 19.72
N ASP A 442 -4.79 -14.75 19.10
CA ASP A 442 -5.27 -15.87 18.28
C ASP A 442 -4.39 -16.12 17.05
N SER A 443 -3.88 -15.06 16.42
CA SER A 443 -2.94 -15.16 15.30
C SER A 443 -1.67 -15.91 15.68
N LEU A 444 -1.12 -15.65 16.87
CA LEU A 444 0.05 -16.38 17.38
C LEU A 444 -0.29 -17.86 17.65
N ARG A 445 -1.48 -18.16 18.17
CA ARG A 445 -1.95 -19.56 18.38
C ARG A 445 -2.13 -20.30 17.06
N VAL A 446 -2.72 -19.64 16.04
CA VAL A 446 -2.82 -20.21 14.69
C VAL A 446 -1.43 -20.50 14.12
N THR A 447 -0.48 -19.58 14.31
CA THR A 447 0.91 -19.77 13.86
C THR A 447 1.56 -20.99 14.53
N ARG A 448 1.39 -21.15 15.82
CA ARG A 448 1.88 -22.32 16.58
C ARG A 448 1.26 -23.64 16.09
N ARG A 449 -0.06 -23.64 15.80
CA ARG A 449 -0.74 -24.82 15.21
C ARG A 449 -0.13 -25.22 13.87
N ILE A 450 0.15 -24.25 13.00
CA ILE A 450 0.79 -24.52 11.70
C ILE A 450 2.21 -25.04 11.91
N ALA A 451 2.99 -24.39 12.78
CA ALA A 451 4.38 -24.76 13.05
C ALA A 451 4.54 -26.17 13.65
N ALA A 452 3.52 -26.68 14.35
CA ALA A 452 3.49 -28.01 14.97
C ALA A 452 3.10 -29.14 14.01
N GLN A 453 2.75 -28.85 12.75
CA GLN A 453 2.29 -29.88 11.80
C GLN A 453 3.42 -30.78 11.29
N PRO A 454 3.11 -32.03 10.90
CA PRO A 454 4.10 -33.02 10.44
C PRO A 454 5.01 -32.57 9.31
N ALA A 455 4.50 -31.78 8.36
CA ALA A 455 5.28 -31.28 7.23
C ALA A 455 6.51 -30.45 7.65
N LEU A 456 6.46 -29.78 8.79
CA LEU A 456 7.57 -28.99 9.34
C LEU A 456 8.45 -29.79 10.32
N ALA A 457 8.03 -30.97 10.80
CA ALA A 457 8.72 -31.72 11.85
C ALA A 457 10.18 -32.06 11.51
N LYS A 458 10.48 -32.36 10.23
CA LYS A 458 11.86 -32.64 9.76
C LYS A 458 12.81 -31.46 9.94
N TYR A 459 12.30 -30.24 10.01
CA TYR A 459 13.09 -29.02 10.23
C TYR A 459 13.19 -28.62 11.69
N GLN A 460 12.51 -29.35 12.60
CA GLN A 460 12.54 -29.14 14.07
C GLN A 460 12.33 -27.68 14.45
N PRO A 461 11.21 -27.06 14.05
CA PRO A 461 10.98 -25.64 14.31
C PRO A 461 10.92 -25.34 15.80
N GLN A 462 11.71 -24.37 16.25
CA GLN A 462 11.73 -23.89 17.63
C GLN A 462 11.31 -22.42 17.63
N GLU A 463 10.23 -22.11 18.32
CA GLU A 463 9.76 -20.72 18.45
C GLU A 463 10.83 -19.88 19.17
N TRP A 464 11.33 -18.86 18.47
CA TRP A 464 12.30 -17.90 18.99
C TRP A 464 11.63 -16.63 19.50
N LYS A 465 10.62 -16.14 18.76
CA LYS A 465 9.79 -15.00 19.11
C LYS A 465 8.33 -15.32 18.81
N PRO A 466 7.41 -14.98 19.72
CA PRO A 466 7.57 -14.32 21.03
C PRO A 466 8.19 -15.20 22.11
N GLY A 467 8.14 -16.52 22.00
CA GLY A 467 8.64 -17.51 22.93
C GLY A 467 7.54 -18.44 23.44
N PRO A 468 7.80 -19.77 23.50
CA PRO A 468 6.77 -20.78 23.75
C PRO A 468 6.19 -20.76 25.17
N GLN A 469 6.86 -20.08 26.12
CA GLN A 469 6.43 -19.98 27.51
C GLN A 469 5.23 -19.05 27.75
N TYR A 470 4.86 -18.25 26.74
CA TYR A 470 3.74 -17.30 26.86
C TYR A 470 2.50 -17.90 26.21
N GLU A 471 1.41 -18.03 26.97
CA GLU A 471 0.18 -18.71 26.54
C GLU A 471 -1.09 -17.89 26.77
N SER A 472 -1.10 -17.01 27.81
CA SER A 472 -2.28 -16.19 28.12
C SER A 472 -2.58 -15.17 27.03
N ASP A 473 -3.86 -14.78 26.88
CA ASP A 473 -4.28 -13.73 25.93
C ASP A 473 -3.57 -12.42 26.22
N GLU A 474 -3.45 -12.05 27.49
CA GLU A 474 -2.80 -10.82 27.93
C GLU A 474 -1.30 -10.80 27.55
N ASP A 475 -0.58 -11.89 27.84
CA ASP A 475 0.84 -11.99 27.47
C ASP A 475 1.04 -11.97 25.96
N LEU A 476 0.25 -12.73 25.20
CA LEU A 476 0.36 -12.80 23.74
C LEU A 476 0.04 -11.45 23.09
N ALA A 477 -0.99 -10.74 23.56
CA ALA A 477 -1.32 -9.41 23.06
C ALA A 477 -0.22 -8.38 23.40
N ARG A 478 0.32 -8.40 24.62
CA ARG A 478 1.43 -7.53 25.02
C ARG A 478 2.70 -7.79 24.21
N LEU A 479 3.08 -9.07 24.05
CA LEU A 479 4.25 -9.48 23.28
C LEU A 479 4.07 -9.21 21.77
N ALA A 480 2.84 -9.30 21.26
CA ALA A 480 2.54 -8.83 19.91
C ALA A 480 2.97 -7.38 19.74
N GLY A 481 2.68 -6.51 20.72
CA GLY A 481 3.14 -5.12 20.74
C GLY A 481 4.68 -4.98 20.71
N ASP A 482 5.43 -5.90 21.31
CA ASP A 482 6.91 -5.86 21.32
C ASP A 482 7.54 -6.23 19.97
N ILE A 483 6.95 -7.19 19.25
CA ILE A 483 7.54 -7.77 18.02
C ILE A 483 6.83 -7.33 16.74
N ALA A 484 5.71 -6.63 16.85
CA ALA A 484 4.97 -6.18 15.67
C ALA A 484 5.60 -4.94 15.01
N THR A 485 5.31 -4.79 13.73
CA THR A 485 5.64 -3.61 12.93
C THR A 485 4.54 -3.37 11.90
N THR A 486 4.47 -2.16 11.35
CA THR A 486 3.60 -1.89 10.20
C THR A 486 3.98 -2.77 9.02
N ILE A 487 3.00 -3.16 8.20
CA ILE A 487 3.24 -3.73 6.87
C ILE A 487 3.08 -2.67 5.75
N PHE A 488 3.03 -1.38 6.18
CA PHE A 488 3.07 -0.22 5.30
C PHE A 488 1.81 0.00 4.45
N HIS A 489 0.63 -0.28 5.01
CA HIS A 489 -0.66 -0.18 4.34
C HIS A 489 -1.58 0.94 4.91
N PRO A 490 -1.08 2.16 5.25
CA PRO A 490 -1.95 3.20 5.81
C PRO A 490 -3.02 3.61 4.81
N VAL A 491 -4.26 3.74 5.30
CA VAL A 491 -5.44 4.15 4.53
C VAL A 491 -6.40 4.99 5.37
N GLY A 492 -7.41 5.58 4.73
CA GLY A 492 -8.62 6.06 5.40
C GLY A 492 -8.58 7.48 5.95
N THR A 493 -7.48 8.21 5.80
CA THR A 493 -7.24 9.51 6.42
C THR A 493 -7.93 10.71 5.73
N ALA A 494 -8.64 10.48 4.66
CA ALA A 494 -9.56 11.40 4.00
C ALA A 494 -10.71 10.58 3.40
N LYS A 495 -11.40 9.79 4.24
CA LYS A 495 -12.33 8.76 3.80
C LYS A 495 -13.51 9.31 2.98
N MET A 496 -13.93 8.56 1.97
CA MET A 496 -15.24 8.74 1.34
C MET A 496 -16.35 8.20 2.25
N GLY A 497 -17.56 8.71 2.10
CA GLY A 497 -18.72 8.22 2.88
C GLY A 497 -20.05 8.73 2.37
N ALA A 498 -21.14 8.29 3.00
CA ALA A 498 -22.49 8.73 2.71
C ALA A 498 -22.71 10.20 3.09
N ALA A 499 -23.71 10.85 2.51
CA ALA A 499 -23.94 12.29 2.68
C ALA A 499 -24.16 12.72 4.14
N ASP A 500 -24.72 11.83 4.95
CA ASP A 500 -25.01 12.01 6.37
C ASP A 500 -23.86 11.60 7.31
N ASP A 501 -22.75 11.06 6.79
CA ASP A 501 -21.57 10.77 7.60
C ASP A 501 -20.77 12.06 7.89
N PRO A 502 -20.78 12.57 9.14
CA PRO A 502 -20.10 13.82 9.49
C PRO A 502 -18.56 13.72 9.43
N MET A 503 -18.02 12.49 9.41
CA MET A 503 -16.59 12.22 9.32
C MET A 503 -16.15 11.93 7.88
N ALA A 504 -17.04 11.92 6.90
CA ALA A 504 -16.65 11.76 5.51
C ALA A 504 -16.06 13.05 4.95
N VAL A 505 -14.83 12.96 4.46
CA VAL A 505 -14.11 14.04 3.78
C VAL A 505 -14.54 14.15 2.32
N LEU A 506 -14.83 13.00 1.71
CA LEU A 506 -15.16 12.88 0.29
C LEU A 506 -16.56 12.33 0.09
N ASP A 507 -17.17 12.71 -1.03
CA ASP A 507 -18.32 12.00 -1.55
C ASP A 507 -17.91 10.67 -2.22
N SER A 508 -18.89 9.90 -2.70
CA SER A 508 -18.65 8.62 -3.38
C SER A 508 -17.93 8.73 -4.72
N ARG A 509 -17.79 9.95 -5.26
CA ARG A 509 -17.02 10.26 -6.47
C ARG A 509 -15.65 10.85 -6.16
N LEU A 510 -15.20 10.74 -4.92
CA LEU A 510 -13.91 11.19 -4.42
C LEU A 510 -13.70 12.73 -4.48
N ARG A 511 -14.77 13.51 -4.56
CA ARG A 511 -14.73 14.97 -4.49
C ARG A 511 -14.70 15.43 -3.03
N VAL A 512 -13.86 16.42 -2.73
CA VAL A 512 -13.78 16.99 -1.37
C VAL A 512 -15.06 17.77 -1.07
N ARG A 513 -15.71 17.44 0.04
CA ARG A 513 -16.94 18.08 0.46
C ARG A 513 -16.73 19.56 0.74
N GLY A 514 -17.64 20.40 0.24
CA GLY A 514 -17.59 21.85 0.43
C GLY A 514 -16.50 22.58 -0.35
N VAL A 515 -15.71 21.88 -1.20
CA VAL A 515 -14.67 22.47 -2.01
C VAL A 515 -14.81 22.02 -3.47
N GLN A 516 -15.13 22.94 -4.37
CA GLN A 516 -15.24 22.66 -5.79
C GLN A 516 -13.84 22.49 -6.43
N GLY A 517 -13.75 21.72 -7.51
CA GLY A 517 -12.53 21.55 -8.28
C GLY A 517 -11.40 20.80 -7.55
N LEU A 518 -11.72 20.00 -6.52
CA LEU A 518 -10.75 19.22 -5.75
C LEU A 518 -11.22 17.79 -5.52
N ARG A 519 -10.38 16.83 -5.86
CA ARG A 519 -10.56 15.40 -5.53
C ARG A 519 -9.36 14.87 -4.76
N VAL A 520 -9.59 13.81 -3.98
CA VAL A 520 -8.53 12.99 -3.39
C VAL A 520 -8.65 11.57 -3.94
N VAL A 521 -7.63 11.14 -4.67
CA VAL A 521 -7.63 9.85 -5.37
C VAL A 521 -6.39 9.07 -4.97
N ASP A 522 -6.41 8.50 -3.77
CA ASP A 522 -5.38 7.61 -3.24
C ASP A 522 -5.92 6.80 -2.05
N ALA A 523 -5.04 6.08 -1.36
CA ALA A 523 -5.43 5.22 -0.24
C ALA A 523 -6.08 5.97 0.93
N SER A 524 -5.89 7.28 1.06
CA SER A 524 -6.56 8.08 2.09
C SER A 524 -8.08 8.09 1.95
N ALA A 525 -8.59 7.91 0.73
CA ALA A 525 -10.02 7.92 0.41
C ALA A 525 -10.77 6.64 0.81
N MET A 526 -10.07 5.54 1.08
CA MET A 526 -10.70 4.27 1.48
C MET A 526 -11.46 4.43 2.81
N PRO A 527 -12.75 4.07 2.91
CA PRO A 527 -13.48 4.17 4.17
C PRO A 527 -13.03 3.11 5.18
N THR A 528 -12.70 1.92 4.69
CA THR A 528 -12.10 0.82 5.44
C THR A 528 -10.95 0.22 4.65
N ILE A 529 -9.94 -0.31 5.36
CA ILE A 529 -8.82 -1.01 4.75
C ILE A 529 -9.29 -2.29 4.06
N THR A 530 -8.74 -2.60 2.89
CA THR A 530 -9.04 -3.84 2.16
C THR A 530 -8.27 -5.03 2.74
N SER A 531 -8.83 -6.22 2.63
CA SER A 531 -8.27 -7.47 3.16
C SER A 531 -7.06 -7.96 2.36
N GLY A 532 -5.95 -7.22 2.42
CA GLY A 532 -4.68 -7.48 1.72
C GLY A 532 -3.89 -6.21 1.41
N ASN A 533 -2.86 -6.34 0.54
CA ASN A 533 -2.03 -5.20 0.15
C ASN A 533 -2.83 -4.13 -0.60
N THR A 534 -2.60 -2.86 -0.30
CA THR A 534 -3.45 -1.73 -0.71
C THR A 534 -3.09 -1.09 -2.06
N ASN A 535 -2.04 -1.56 -2.74
CA ASN A 535 -1.59 -0.94 -4.00
C ASN A 535 -2.58 -1.13 -5.15
N SER A 536 -3.10 -2.35 -5.37
CA SER A 536 -4.05 -2.62 -6.45
C SER A 536 -5.43 -1.99 -6.19
N PRO A 537 -5.99 -2.00 -4.98
CA PRO A 537 -7.18 -1.20 -4.65
C PRO A 537 -7.01 0.28 -4.96
N THR A 538 -5.84 0.87 -4.70
CA THR A 538 -5.53 2.26 -5.04
C THR A 538 -5.53 2.50 -6.56
N LEU A 539 -4.99 1.57 -7.36
CA LEU A 539 -5.07 1.64 -8.83
C LEU A 539 -6.51 1.55 -9.33
N MET A 540 -7.30 0.65 -8.77
CA MET A 540 -8.72 0.49 -9.10
C MET A 540 -9.49 1.78 -8.85
N MET A 541 -9.30 2.42 -7.69
CA MET A 541 -9.93 3.70 -7.36
C MET A 541 -9.55 4.80 -8.37
N ALA A 542 -8.26 4.86 -8.74
CA ALA A 542 -7.77 5.81 -9.73
C ALA A 542 -8.36 5.56 -11.13
N GLU A 543 -8.52 4.29 -11.53
CA GLU A 543 -9.15 3.94 -12.81
C GLU A 543 -10.62 4.39 -12.86
N LYS A 544 -11.38 4.19 -11.78
CA LYS A 544 -12.77 4.66 -11.67
C LYS A 544 -12.84 6.20 -11.69
N ALA A 545 -12.00 6.87 -10.89
CA ALA A 545 -11.96 8.33 -10.83
C ALA A 545 -11.65 8.96 -12.19
N ALA A 546 -10.66 8.40 -12.91
CA ALA A 546 -10.36 8.84 -14.27
C ALA A 546 -11.54 8.64 -15.23
N GLY A 547 -12.29 7.55 -15.07
CA GLY A 547 -13.53 7.30 -15.81
C GLY A 547 -14.56 8.40 -15.58
N TRP A 548 -14.87 8.70 -14.32
CA TRP A 548 -15.85 9.74 -13.95
C TRP A 548 -15.44 11.14 -14.45
N ILE A 549 -14.18 11.53 -14.29
CA ILE A 549 -13.69 12.83 -14.74
C ILE A 549 -13.87 12.97 -16.27
N ARG A 550 -13.59 11.92 -17.05
CA ARG A 550 -13.70 11.94 -18.52
C ARG A 550 -15.14 11.96 -19.02
N THR A 551 -16.08 11.41 -18.25
CA THR A 551 -17.50 11.39 -18.60
C THR A 551 -18.30 12.56 -18.00
N GLY A 552 -17.68 13.36 -17.14
CA GLY A 552 -18.32 14.46 -16.42
C GLY A 552 -19.27 14.00 -15.31
N ALA A 553 -19.08 12.77 -14.81
CA ALA A 553 -19.94 12.15 -13.80
C ALA A 553 -19.48 12.42 -12.35
#